data_10e41cd11f052a4028ee3c86ffc02ac4
#
_entry.id   10e41cd11f052a4028ee3c86ffc02ac4
#
_cell.length_a   1.000
_cell.length_b   1.000
_cell.length_c   1.000
_cell.angle_alpha   90.00
_cell.angle_beta   90.00
_cell.angle_gamma   90.00
#
_symmetry.space_group_name_H-M   'P 1'
#
loop_
_entity.id
_entity.type
_entity.pdbx_description
1 polymer ?
#
loop_
_entity_poly.entity_id
_entity_poly.type
_entity_poly.pdbx_seq_one_letter_code
_entity_poly.pdbx_strand_id
1 'polypeptide(L)'
;MKTESQRAMSQLYQMYVEELSSVCYRYVPDEDDVKDVLQNSFVKIFMSLPNFEYRDEPSFMGWMVRVVVNEALHFMRSRKRLLFVELDTNIQEQTKDEEPDAERITADELHQLISELPDGYRTVVNLYVFEGYSHQSIAELLGISPSTSASQLYFAKRLLARKIKQVKG
;
A
#
# COMPACT_ATOMS: atom_id res chain seq x y z
N MET A 1 23.06 -1.47 30.12
CA MET A 1 22.46 -0.13 30.02
C MET A 1 22.32 0.25 28.55
N LYS A 2 21.13 0.65 28.10
CA LYS A 2 20.94 1.06 26.70
C LYS A 2 21.64 2.40 26.45
N THR A 3 22.30 2.54 25.32
CA THR A 3 22.87 3.81 24.88
C THR A 3 21.77 4.84 24.63
N GLU A 4 22.11 6.13 24.58
CA GLU A 4 21.16 7.21 24.25
C GLU A 4 20.51 6.97 22.87
N SER A 5 21.30 6.55 21.89
CA SER A 5 20.82 6.18 20.56
C SER A 5 19.80 5.03 20.59
N GLN A 6 20.06 3.99 21.39
CA GLN A 6 19.13 2.86 21.53
C GLN A 6 17.81 3.26 22.19
N ARG A 7 17.86 4.20 23.13
CA ARG A 7 16.64 4.77 23.75
C ARG A 7 15.82 5.57 22.75
N ALA A 8 16.48 6.42 21.97
CA ALA A 8 15.82 7.20 20.91
C ALA A 8 15.17 6.31 19.85
N MET A 9 15.86 5.27 19.40
CA MET A 9 15.30 4.27 18.46
C MET A 9 14.10 3.54 19.06
N SER A 10 14.16 3.16 20.33
CA SER A 10 13.07 2.50 21.05
C SER A 10 11.84 3.39 21.15
N GLN A 11 12.03 4.67 21.45
CA GLN A 11 10.95 5.66 21.51
C GLN A 11 10.32 5.88 20.15
N LEU A 12 11.12 6.04 19.12
CA LEU A 12 10.63 6.20 17.74
C LEU A 12 9.78 5.00 17.31
N TYR A 13 10.25 3.79 17.57
CA TYR A 13 9.52 2.57 17.31
C TYR A 13 8.17 2.56 18.03
N GLN A 14 8.15 2.82 19.33
CA GLN A 14 6.91 2.82 20.12
C GLN A 14 5.90 3.87 19.65
N MET A 15 6.38 5.04 19.21
CA MET A 15 5.51 6.11 18.72
C MET A 15 4.83 5.81 17.40
N TYR A 16 5.49 5.10 16.50
CA TYR A 16 5.06 4.98 15.10
C TYR A 16 4.75 3.57 14.63
N VAL A 17 5.05 2.54 15.41
CA VAL A 17 4.88 1.13 14.98
C VAL A 17 3.43 0.80 14.64
N GLU A 18 2.47 1.32 15.37
CA GLU A 18 1.05 1.04 15.15
C GLU A 18 0.57 1.63 13.81
N GLU A 19 0.87 2.90 13.55
CA GLU A 19 0.51 3.55 12.29
C GLU A 19 1.22 2.92 11.09
N LEU A 20 2.52 2.66 11.21
CA LEU A 20 3.30 2.03 10.14
C LEU A 20 2.89 0.57 9.91
N SER A 21 2.47 -0.15 10.95
CA SER A 21 1.86 -1.48 10.80
C SER A 21 0.59 -1.42 9.97
N SER A 22 -0.28 -0.46 10.24
CA SER A 22 -1.53 -0.28 9.48
C SER A 22 -1.26 -0.02 8.00
N VAL A 23 -0.25 0.80 7.70
CA VAL A 23 0.19 1.02 6.31
C VAL A 23 0.67 -0.28 5.68
N CYS A 24 1.52 -1.03 6.38
CA CYS A 24 2.10 -2.27 5.89
C CYS A 24 1.03 -3.34 5.60
N TYR A 25 0.04 -3.50 6.49
CA TYR A 25 -1.06 -4.46 6.31
C TYR A 25 -1.90 -4.21 5.05
N ARG A 26 -1.99 -2.98 4.57
CA ARG A 26 -2.67 -2.68 3.31
C ARG A 26 -1.99 -3.34 2.09
N TYR A 27 -0.68 -3.52 2.14
CA TYR A 27 0.11 -4.11 1.05
C TYR A 27 0.35 -5.61 1.25
N VAL A 28 0.60 -6.02 2.47
CA VAL A 28 1.01 -7.37 2.83
C VAL A 28 0.06 -7.89 3.92
N PRO A 29 -0.97 -8.67 3.58
CA PRO A 29 -2.01 -9.08 4.54
C PRO A 29 -1.56 -10.09 5.59
N ASP A 30 -0.50 -10.84 5.33
CA ASP A 30 0.01 -11.86 6.27
C ASP A 30 0.78 -11.22 7.42
N GLU A 31 0.46 -11.59 8.65
CA GLU A 31 1.02 -10.99 9.86
C GLU A 31 2.53 -11.22 10.00
N ASP A 32 3.02 -12.40 9.66
CA ASP A 32 4.46 -12.70 9.73
C ASP A 32 5.25 -11.92 8.69
N ASP A 33 4.69 -11.78 7.48
CA ASP A 33 5.26 -10.96 6.42
C ASP A 33 5.29 -9.48 6.82
N VAL A 34 4.24 -8.97 7.47
CA VAL A 34 4.21 -7.60 8.02
C VAL A 34 5.33 -7.37 9.02
N LYS A 35 5.56 -8.31 9.93
CA LYS A 35 6.66 -8.21 10.90
C LYS A 35 8.02 -8.09 10.22
N ASP A 36 8.26 -8.88 9.19
CA ASP A 36 9.53 -8.86 8.43
C ASP A 36 9.70 -7.53 7.70
N VAL A 37 8.66 -7.05 7.02
CA VAL A 37 8.68 -5.77 6.31
C VAL A 37 8.89 -4.60 7.26
N LEU A 38 8.22 -4.58 8.41
CA LEU A 38 8.38 -3.52 9.41
C LEU A 38 9.77 -3.52 10.01
N GLN A 39 10.32 -4.67 10.34
CA GLN A 39 11.68 -4.77 10.87
C GLN A 39 12.70 -4.17 9.89
N ASN A 40 12.63 -4.54 8.62
CA ASN A 40 13.49 -3.99 7.58
C ASN A 40 13.26 -2.49 7.37
N SER A 41 12.00 -2.04 7.44
CA SER A 41 11.64 -0.62 7.32
C SER A 41 12.24 0.21 8.46
N PHE A 42 12.13 -0.23 9.69
CA PHE A 42 12.71 0.50 10.84
C PHE A 42 14.22 0.54 10.79
N VAL A 43 14.88 -0.53 10.35
CA VAL A 43 16.34 -0.50 10.12
C VAL A 43 16.70 0.60 9.12
N LYS A 44 16.00 0.70 8.00
CA LYS A 44 16.23 1.74 6.99
C LYS A 44 15.92 3.14 7.52
N ILE A 45 14.84 3.30 8.29
CA ILE A 45 14.48 4.57 8.93
C ILE A 45 15.62 5.02 9.87
N PHE A 46 16.09 4.14 10.74
CA PHE A 46 17.17 4.48 11.68
C PHE A 46 18.48 4.81 10.98
N MET A 47 18.83 4.09 9.91
CA MET A 47 20.04 4.35 9.14
C MET A 47 19.98 5.67 8.36
N SER A 48 18.80 6.07 7.91
CA SER A 48 18.61 7.28 7.11
C SER A 48 18.29 8.52 7.96
N LEU A 49 17.92 8.33 9.22
CA LEU A 49 17.50 9.41 10.13
C LEU A 49 18.54 10.54 10.26
N PRO A 50 19.86 10.28 10.34
CA PRO A 50 20.85 11.34 10.44
C PRO A 50 20.87 12.31 9.25
N ASN A 51 20.42 11.85 8.07
CA ASN A 51 20.39 12.64 6.83
C ASN A 51 19.01 13.24 6.55
N PHE A 52 18.03 12.98 7.41
CA PHE A 52 16.68 13.50 7.26
C PHE A 52 16.59 14.92 7.84
N GLU A 53 16.12 15.87 7.04
CA GLU A 53 15.80 17.21 7.49
C GLU A 53 14.37 17.28 8.03
N TYR A 54 14.23 17.29 9.34
CA TYR A 54 12.93 17.43 9.98
C TYR A 54 12.36 18.84 9.76
N ARG A 55 11.15 18.91 9.23
CA ARG A 55 10.40 20.16 9.07
C ARG A 55 9.19 20.20 9.97
N ASP A 56 8.34 19.17 9.87
CA ASP A 56 7.12 19.01 10.63
C ASP A 56 6.76 17.52 10.74
N GLU A 57 5.81 17.22 11.61
CA GLU A 57 5.32 15.85 11.83
C GLU A 57 4.73 15.21 10.58
N PRO A 58 3.84 15.88 9.78
CA PRO A 58 3.29 15.28 8.57
C PRO A 58 4.36 14.90 7.53
N SER A 59 5.38 15.72 7.35
CA SER A 59 6.49 15.42 6.44
C SER A 59 7.34 14.24 6.92
N PHE A 60 7.56 14.15 8.21
CA PHE A 60 8.28 13.05 8.85
C PHE A 60 7.51 11.74 8.72
N MET A 61 6.20 11.75 9.04
CA MET A 61 5.34 10.59 8.86
C MET A 61 5.27 10.16 7.39
N GLY A 62 5.09 11.09 6.47
CA GLY A 62 5.06 10.82 5.03
C GLY A 62 6.34 10.16 4.52
N TRP A 63 7.48 10.58 5.04
CA TRP A 63 8.77 9.96 4.72
C TRP A 63 8.85 8.52 5.25
N MET A 64 8.45 8.27 6.49
CA MET A 64 8.44 6.92 7.07
C MET A 64 7.46 5.99 6.32
N VAL A 65 6.27 6.48 5.99
CA VAL A 65 5.28 5.74 5.19
C VAL A 65 5.87 5.35 3.84
N ARG A 66 6.58 6.25 3.18
CA ARG A 66 7.25 5.96 1.90
C ARG A 66 8.30 4.86 2.05
N VAL A 67 9.06 4.85 3.12
CA VAL A 67 10.02 3.77 3.42
C VAL A 67 9.29 2.44 3.56
N VAL A 68 8.20 2.39 4.33
CA VAL A 68 7.42 1.16 4.53
C VAL A 68 6.79 0.68 3.23
N VAL A 69 6.18 1.57 2.45
CA VAL A 69 5.57 1.23 1.15
C VAL A 69 6.63 0.66 0.20
N ASN A 70 7.77 1.31 0.07
CA ASN A 70 8.86 0.83 -0.78
C ASN A 70 9.37 -0.54 -0.32
N GLU A 71 9.49 -0.76 0.97
CA GLU A 71 9.92 -2.04 1.53
C GLU A 71 8.89 -3.15 1.30
N ALA A 72 7.61 -2.85 1.46
CA ALA A 72 6.52 -3.78 1.17
C ALA A 72 6.51 -4.19 -0.31
N LEU A 73 6.68 -3.24 -1.23
CA LEU A 73 6.77 -3.52 -2.67
C LEU A 73 8.01 -4.35 -3.01
N HIS A 74 9.14 -4.05 -2.41
CA HIS A 74 10.36 -4.83 -2.57
C HIS A 74 10.17 -6.28 -2.09
N PHE A 75 9.57 -6.45 -0.92
CA PHE A 75 9.23 -7.75 -0.37
C PHE A 75 8.36 -8.57 -1.33
N MET A 76 7.29 -7.96 -1.84
CA MET A 76 6.36 -8.65 -2.75
C MET A 76 7.03 -9.03 -4.07
N ARG A 77 7.92 -8.18 -4.61
CA ARG A 77 8.71 -8.51 -5.81
C ARG A 77 9.65 -9.67 -5.56
N SER A 78 10.35 -9.68 -4.44
CA SER A 78 11.28 -10.76 -4.08
C SER A 78 10.57 -12.11 -3.95
N ARG A 79 9.29 -12.12 -3.59
CA ARG A 79 8.42 -13.29 -3.53
C ARG A 79 7.68 -13.58 -4.84
N LYS A 80 7.97 -12.84 -5.92
CA LYS A 80 7.30 -12.94 -7.23
C LYS A 80 5.77 -12.81 -7.16
N ARG A 81 5.28 -12.00 -6.22
CA ARG A 81 3.85 -11.77 -6.00
C ARG A 81 3.28 -10.63 -6.83
N LEU A 82 4.12 -9.73 -7.34
CA LEU A 82 3.71 -8.64 -8.21
C LEU A 82 3.94 -9.03 -9.68
N LEU A 83 2.99 -9.75 -10.24
CA LEU A 83 2.93 -10.08 -11.66
C LEU A 83 1.75 -9.33 -12.28
N PHE A 84 2.05 -8.46 -13.23
CA PHE A 84 1.06 -7.69 -13.96
C PHE A 84 0.95 -8.24 -15.38
N VAL A 85 -0.28 -8.61 -15.77
CA VAL A 85 -0.59 -8.96 -17.16
C VAL A 85 -1.01 -7.68 -17.86
N GLU A 86 -0.42 -7.39 -19.02
CA GLU A 86 -0.93 -6.33 -19.89
C GLU A 86 -2.32 -6.72 -20.36
N LEU A 87 -3.31 -5.95 -19.93
CA LEU A 87 -4.69 -6.14 -20.30
C LEU A 87 -5.01 -5.27 -21.53
N ASP A 88 -5.78 -5.84 -22.46
CA ASP A 88 -6.20 -5.11 -23.65
C ASP A 88 -7.04 -3.88 -23.24
N THR A 89 -6.55 -2.70 -23.61
CA THR A 89 -7.18 -1.41 -23.27
C THR A 89 -8.56 -1.23 -23.89
N ASN A 90 -8.91 -2.03 -24.90
CA ASN A 90 -10.23 -1.96 -25.56
C ASN A 90 -11.38 -2.47 -24.68
N ILE A 91 -11.09 -3.14 -23.58
CA ILE A 91 -12.12 -3.65 -22.65
C ILE A 91 -12.73 -2.51 -21.80
N GLN A 92 -12.03 -1.39 -21.65
CA GLN A 92 -12.47 -0.25 -20.82
C GLN A 92 -13.67 0.50 -21.39
N GLU A 93 -13.85 0.51 -22.71
CA GLU A 93 -14.87 1.34 -23.37
C GLU A 93 -16.27 0.68 -23.42
N GLN A 94 -16.41 -0.61 -23.12
CA GLN A 94 -17.65 -1.35 -23.37
C GLN A 94 -18.52 -1.64 -22.13
N THR A 95 -18.08 -1.30 -20.94
CA THR A 95 -18.84 -1.59 -19.73
C THR A 95 -19.04 -0.34 -18.88
N LYS A 96 -20.28 -0.14 -18.43
CA LYS A 96 -20.58 0.90 -17.44
C LYS A 96 -19.66 0.75 -16.24
N ASP A 97 -19.03 1.86 -15.83
CA ASP A 97 -18.23 1.91 -14.62
C ASP A 97 -19.08 1.47 -13.42
N GLU A 98 -18.75 0.31 -12.86
CA GLU A 98 -19.26 -0.09 -11.57
C GLU A 98 -18.35 0.54 -10.51
N GLU A 99 -18.77 1.67 -9.98
CA GLU A 99 -18.10 2.27 -8.84
C GLU A 99 -18.51 1.55 -7.55
N PRO A 100 -17.57 1.31 -6.62
CA PRO A 100 -17.89 0.78 -5.31
C PRO A 100 -18.79 1.75 -4.55
N ASP A 101 -19.90 1.24 -4.02
CA ASP A 101 -20.83 2.03 -3.22
C ASP A 101 -20.29 2.18 -1.78
N ALA A 102 -19.48 3.22 -1.59
CA ALA A 102 -18.79 3.48 -0.32
C ALA A 102 -19.76 3.85 0.82
N GLU A 103 -20.99 4.28 0.51
CA GLU A 103 -21.99 4.61 1.54
C GLU A 103 -22.57 3.37 2.22
N ARG A 104 -22.48 2.22 1.58
CA ARG A 104 -23.02 0.96 2.08
C ARG A 104 -22.07 0.16 2.97
N ILE A 105 -20.84 0.60 3.11
CA ILE A 105 -19.79 -0.21 3.72
C ILE A 105 -19.00 0.60 4.74
N THR A 106 -18.64 -0.03 5.85
CA THR A 106 -17.76 0.58 6.83
C THR A 106 -16.31 0.58 6.37
N ALA A 107 -15.48 1.43 6.96
CA ALA A 107 -14.04 1.48 6.65
C ALA A 107 -13.36 0.13 6.90
N ASP A 108 -13.69 -0.54 8.00
CA ASP A 108 -13.12 -1.85 8.35
C ASP A 108 -13.53 -2.94 7.35
N GLU A 109 -14.81 -2.96 6.95
CA GLU A 109 -15.30 -3.88 5.91
C GLU A 109 -14.60 -3.63 4.56
N LEU A 110 -14.41 -2.35 4.19
CA LEU A 110 -13.70 -2.00 2.96
C LEU A 110 -12.24 -2.45 3.01
N HIS A 111 -11.55 -2.22 4.11
CA HIS A 111 -10.16 -2.69 4.30
C HIS A 111 -10.06 -4.20 4.19
N GLN A 112 -11.02 -4.93 4.77
CA GLN A 112 -11.10 -6.38 4.66
C GLN A 112 -11.23 -6.83 3.20
N LEU A 113 -12.16 -6.22 2.44
CA LEU A 113 -12.35 -6.55 1.03
C LEU A 113 -11.13 -6.22 0.17
N ILE A 114 -10.45 -5.11 0.46
CA ILE A 114 -9.19 -4.75 -0.24
C ILE A 114 -8.10 -5.78 0.06
N SER A 115 -8.01 -6.26 1.30
CA SER A 115 -7.02 -7.28 1.67
C SER A 115 -7.20 -8.61 0.92
N GLU A 116 -8.41 -8.90 0.47
CA GLU A 116 -8.76 -10.10 -0.30
C GLU A 116 -8.52 -9.97 -1.81
N LEU A 117 -8.21 -8.77 -2.30
CA LEU A 117 -7.89 -8.56 -3.72
C LEU A 117 -6.61 -9.29 -4.11
N PRO A 118 -6.50 -9.73 -5.37
CA PRO A 118 -5.21 -10.17 -5.92
C PRO A 118 -4.11 -9.13 -5.69
N ASP A 119 -2.89 -9.58 -5.49
CA ASP A 119 -1.77 -8.73 -5.07
C ASP A 119 -1.56 -7.49 -5.96
N GLY A 120 -1.64 -7.64 -7.28
CA GLY A 120 -1.51 -6.53 -8.23
C GLY A 120 -2.63 -5.50 -8.09
N TYR A 121 -3.87 -5.93 -8.01
CA TYR A 121 -5.03 -5.06 -7.82
C TYR A 121 -4.96 -4.31 -6.50
N ARG A 122 -4.67 -5.03 -5.42
CA ARG A 122 -4.52 -4.45 -4.08
C ARG A 122 -3.42 -3.40 -4.05
N THR A 123 -2.28 -3.67 -4.63
CA THR A 123 -1.15 -2.75 -4.69
C THR A 123 -1.50 -1.45 -5.40
N VAL A 124 -2.12 -1.54 -6.58
CA VAL A 124 -2.50 -0.34 -7.35
C VAL A 124 -3.58 0.46 -6.63
N VAL A 125 -4.59 -0.19 -6.04
CA VAL A 125 -5.61 0.48 -5.22
C VAL A 125 -4.96 1.27 -4.08
N ASN A 126 -4.05 0.65 -3.34
CA ASN A 126 -3.39 1.31 -2.22
C ASN A 126 -2.54 2.50 -2.68
N LEU A 127 -1.76 2.34 -3.72
CA LEU A 127 -0.91 3.42 -4.25
C LEU A 127 -1.74 4.60 -4.78
N TYR A 128 -2.81 4.32 -5.51
CA TYR A 128 -3.63 5.37 -6.11
C TYR A 128 -4.57 6.03 -5.11
N VAL A 129 -5.34 5.24 -4.36
CA VAL A 129 -6.40 5.75 -3.48
C VAL A 129 -5.85 6.24 -2.14
N PHE A 130 -4.99 5.47 -1.48
CA PHE A 130 -4.50 5.82 -0.14
C PHE A 130 -3.24 6.68 -0.18
N GLU A 131 -2.29 6.40 -1.07
CA GLU A 131 -1.05 7.17 -1.17
C GLU A 131 -1.14 8.35 -2.15
N GLY A 132 -2.18 8.43 -2.95
CA GLY A 132 -2.41 9.53 -3.87
C GLY A 132 -1.46 9.59 -5.07
N TYR A 133 -0.84 8.48 -5.45
CA TYR A 133 0.04 8.42 -6.61
C TYR A 133 -0.74 8.47 -7.92
N SER A 134 -0.20 9.18 -8.90
CA SER A 134 -0.72 9.15 -10.27
C SER A 134 -0.39 7.81 -10.96
N HIS A 135 -1.12 7.46 -12.01
CA HIS A 135 -0.79 6.28 -12.81
C HIS A 135 0.62 6.35 -13.40
N GLN A 136 1.11 7.54 -13.75
CA GLN A 136 2.47 7.74 -14.19
C GLN A 136 3.48 7.37 -13.09
N SER A 137 3.27 7.84 -11.87
CA SER A 137 4.13 7.53 -10.72
C SER A 137 4.08 6.04 -10.35
N ILE A 138 2.90 5.44 -10.39
CA ILE A 138 2.71 3.99 -10.16
C ILE A 138 3.45 3.18 -11.22
N ALA A 139 3.33 3.58 -12.48
CA ALA A 139 4.02 2.93 -13.59
C ALA A 139 5.54 2.91 -13.40
N GLU A 140 6.11 4.04 -13.04
CA GLU A 140 7.55 4.17 -12.74
C GLU A 140 7.96 3.30 -11.54
N LEU A 141 7.17 3.33 -10.47
CA LEU A 141 7.45 2.59 -9.24
C LEU A 141 7.36 1.07 -9.44
N LEU A 142 6.40 0.59 -10.21
CA LEU A 142 6.13 -0.84 -10.40
C LEU A 142 6.78 -1.42 -11.68
N GLY A 143 7.34 -0.58 -12.55
CA GLY A 143 7.91 -1.03 -13.82
C GLY A 143 6.86 -1.51 -14.82
N ILE A 144 5.69 -0.87 -14.83
CA ILE A 144 4.57 -1.16 -15.74
C ILE A 144 4.21 0.10 -16.56
N SER A 145 3.35 -0.04 -17.56
CA SER A 145 2.84 1.14 -18.28
C SER A 145 1.77 1.88 -17.47
N PRO A 146 1.57 3.20 -17.68
CA PRO A 146 0.46 3.93 -17.07
C PRO A 146 -0.91 3.34 -17.42
N SER A 147 -1.08 2.81 -18.62
CA SER A 147 -2.32 2.13 -19.04
C SER A 147 -2.56 0.82 -18.27
N THR A 148 -1.51 0.06 -17.98
CA THR A 148 -1.60 -1.13 -17.11
C THR A 148 -2.01 -0.74 -15.69
N SER A 149 -1.44 0.33 -15.14
CA SER A 149 -1.85 0.86 -13.83
C SER A 149 -3.34 1.22 -13.82
N ALA A 150 -3.81 1.95 -14.83
CA ALA A 150 -5.22 2.34 -14.96
C ALA A 150 -6.14 1.12 -15.10
N SER A 151 -5.74 0.12 -15.87
CA SER A 151 -6.49 -1.13 -16.04
C SER A 151 -6.58 -1.93 -14.74
N GLN A 152 -5.49 -2.02 -13.98
CA GLN A 152 -5.48 -2.67 -12.67
C GLN A 152 -6.47 -2.00 -11.71
N LEU A 153 -6.48 -0.67 -11.66
CA LEU A 153 -7.42 0.08 -10.83
C LEU A 153 -8.87 -0.16 -11.27
N TYR A 154 -9.13 -0.12 -12.55
CA TYR A 154 -10.45 -0.37 -13.12
C TYR A 154 -11.01 -1.74 -12.73
N PHE A 155 -10.24 -2.80 -12.93
CA PHE A 155 -10.68 -4.15 -12.57
C PHE A 155 -10.76 -4.35 -11.06
N ALA A 156 -9.87 -3.73 -10.28
CA ALA A 156 -9.94 -3.75 -8.82
C ALA A 156 -11.25 -3.14 -8.32
N LYS A 157 -11.63 -1.97 -8.84
CA LYS A 157 -12.90 -1.31 -8.50
C LYS A 157 -14.11 -2.15 -8.85
N ARG A 158 -14.12 -2.79 -10.02
CA ARG A 158 -15.21 -3.69 -10.42
C ARG A 158 -15.33 -4.88 -9.47
N LEU A 159 -14.21 -5.49 -9.12
CA LEU A 159 -14.19 -6.62 -8.19
C LEU A 159 -14.68 -6.20 -6.81
N LEU A 160 -14.26 -5.03 -6.32
CA LEU A 160 -14.74 -4.48 -5.06
C LEU A 160 -16.24 -4.20 -5.09
N ALA A 161 -16.75 -3.58 -6.16
CA ALA A 161 -18.18 -3.31 -6.31
C ALA A 161 -19.03 -4.60 -6.25
N ARG A 162 -18.57 -5.66 -6.90
CA ARG A 162 -19.23 -6.98 -6.83
C ARG A 162 -19.20 -7.56 -5.41
N LYS A 163 -18.06 -7.49 -4.73
CA LYS A 163 -17.91 -8.00 -3.37
C LYS A 163 -18.81 -7.23 -2.38
N ILE A 164 -18.90 -5.91 -2.52
CA ILE A 164 -19.79 -5.08 -1.71
C ILE A 164 -21.26 -5.50 -1.92
N LYS A 165 -21.69 -5.70 -3.17
CA LYS A 165 -23.05 -6.19 -3.45
C LYS A 165 -23.33 -7.55 -2.84
N GLN A 166 -22.38 -8.47 -2.84
CA GLN A 166 -22.49 -9.80 -2.23
C GLN A 166 -22.65 -9.74 -0.71
N VAL A 167 -21.92 -8.82 -0.06
CA VAL A 167 -21.96 -8.65 1.40
C VAL A 167 -23.22 -7.92 1.86
N LYS A 168 -23.70 -6.93 1.11
CA LYS A 168 -24.82 -6.04 1.48
C LYS A 168 -26.12 -6.32 0.71
N GLY A 169 -26.06 -7.18 -0.26
CA GLY A 169 -27.25 -7.65 -1.00
C GLY A 169 -27.97 -8.74 -0.24
#